data_3161778746b5af2809099a59568c568a
#
_entry.id   3161778746b5af2809099a59568c568a
#
_cell.length_a   1.000
_cell.length_b   1.000
_cell.length_c   1.000
_cell.angle_alpha   90.00
_cell.angle_beta   90.00
_cell.angle_gamma   90.00
#
_symmetry.space_group_name_H-M   'P 1'
#
loop_
_entity.id
_entity.type
_entity.pdbx_description
1 polymer ?
#
loop_
_entity_poly.entity_id
_entity_poly.type
_entity_poly.pdbx_seq_one_letter_code
_entity_poly.pdbx_strand_id
1 'polypeptide(L)'
;MQTRELSFAERCDWIRLYRTHTVGPVAFWGLMRRYGSAAKALENLSALIRRKDVRPPTVEQVEAEMDASEHAGVRILCAVEPDYPDLLRAVEPIPPLISVWGDTSLMRKPCVAIIGSRNASAIGQKFAAQIAGELGDAGFTIVSGLARGIDAAAHASSMNTGTIGVLGGGVDHIYPKQNTDLHLDMRERGLLVSESPLGYRATARDFPRRNRLISGLSLGVVVIEAAERSGTLITARYALEQNREVMAAPGSPLDPRTKGCNRLIGDGAALIETAQDVLDCLEDARADVMPTSLFDPASGYDNAPYSAALVQAEVDRAKDELLAAASFTPTHKDDLIRVSGVPAGLAAAALLEMELNAEIFVEVDGRISRS
;
A
#
# COMPACT_ATOMS: atom_id res chain seq x y z
N MET A 1 -2.12 10.82 -13.43
CA MET A 1 -3.61 10.67 -13.31
C MET A 1 -4.17 12.03 -12.95
N GLN A 2 -5.15 12.56 -13.71
CA GLN A 2 -5.76 13.84 -13.35
C GLN A 2 -6.61 13.69 -12.10
N THR A 3 -6.39 14.57 -11.13
CA THR A 3 -7.19 14.62 -9.91
C THR A 3 -8.54 15.29 -10.19
N ARG A 4 -9.61 14.70 -9.66
CA ARG A 4 -10.96 15.24 -9.75
C ARG A 4 -11.82 14.74 -8.59
N GLU A 5 -12.81 15.49 -8.25
CA GLU A 5 -13.87 15.01 -7.34
C GLU A 5 -14.71 13.94 -8.03
N LEU A 6 -15.09 12.92 -7.27
CA LEU A 6 -16.05 11.92 -7.71
C LEU A 6 -17.44 12.35 -7.27
N SER A 7 -18.43 12.19 -8.16
CA SER A 7 -19.85 12.24 -7.76
C SER A 7 -20.15 11.11 -6.77
N PHE A 8 -21.25 11.23 -6.04
CA PHE A 8 -21.69 10.20 -5.10
C PHE A 8 -21.84 8.82 -5.79
N ALA A 9 -22.45 8.78 -6.96
CA ALA A 9 -22.64 7.55 -7.74
C ALA A 9 -21.30 6.93 -8.17
N GLU A 10 -20.35 7.75 -8.66
CA GLU A 10 -19.02 7.27 -9.04
C GLU A 10 -18.24 6.73 -7.84
N ARG A 11 -18.35 7.39 -6.68
CA ARG A 11 -17.71 6.93 -5.43
C ARG A 11 -18.31 5.59 -4.98
N CYS A 12 -19.63 5.43 -5.03
CA CYS A 12 -20.28 4.15 -4.77
C CYS A 12 -19.74 3.05 -5.68
N ASP A 13 -19.64 3.30 -6.99
CA ASP A 13 -19.13 2.29 -7.92
C ASP A 13 -17.66 1.97 -7.70
N TRP A 14 -16.82 2.95 -7.34
CA TRP A 14 -15.43 2.71 -6.96
C TRP A 14 -15.33 1.79 -5.75
N ILE A 15 -16.10 2.07 -4.71
CA ILE A 15 -16.11 1.26 -3.50
C ILE A 15 -16.65 -0.14 -3.82
N ARG A 16 -17.76 -0.27 -4.55
CA ARG A 16 -18.34 -1.55 -4.96
C ARG A 16 -17.32 -2.42 -5.71
N LEU A 17 -16.63 -1.82 -6.68
CA LEU A 17 -15.62 -2.52 -7.46
C LEU A 17 -14.47 -3.00 -6.58
N TYR A 18 -13.92 -2.12 -5.73
CA TYR A 18 -12.77 -2.48 -4.89
C TYR A 18 -13.12 -3.40 -3.71
N ARG A 19 -14.35 -3.36 -3.20
CA ARG A 19 -14.84 -4.28 -2.15
C ARG A 19 -15.26 -5.65 -2.71
N THR A 20 -15.23 -5.86 -4.02
CA THR A 20 -15.44 -7.18 -4.62
C THR A 20 -14.29 -8.11 -4.24
N HIS A 21 -14.61 -9.27 -3.65
CA HIS A 21 -13.66 -10.17 -2.97
C HIS A 21 -12.37 -10.51 -3.76
N THR A 22 -12.45 -10.59 -5.08
CA THR A 22 -11.30 -10.95 -5.96
C THR A 22 -10.64 -9.74 -6.60
N VAL A 23 -11.12 -8.53 -6.33
CA VAL A 23 -10.59 -7.31 -6.93
C VAL A 23 -9.59 -6.66 -5.98
N GLY A 24 -8.30 -6.98 -6.17
CA GLY A 24 -7.20 -6.26 -5.54
C GLY A 24 -6.82 -4.99 -6.32
N PRO A 25 -5.81 -4.23 -5.86
CA PRO A 25 -5.39 -3.00 -6.54
C PRO A 25 -5.00 -3.20 -8.01
N VAL A 26 -4.28 -4.28 -8.33
CA VAL A 26 -3.87 -4.60 -9.72
C VAL A 26 -5.09 -4.83 -10.60
N ALA A 27 -6.01 -5.71 -10.15
CA ALA A 27 -7.24 -6.01 -10.87
C ALA A 27 -8.13 -4.78 -11.02
N PHE A 28 -8.25 -3.96 -9.97
CA PHE A 28 -9.00 -2.71 -10.00
C PHE A 28 -8.53 -1.79 -11.13
N TRP A 29 -7.24 -1.49 -11.18
CA TRP A 29 -6.69 -0.60 -12.21
C TRP A 29 -6.70 -1.25 -13.61
N GLY A 30 -6.55 -2.58 -13.69
CA GLY A 30 -6.74 -3.33 -14.94
C GLY A 30 -8.15 -3.17 -15.50
N LEU A 31 -9.16 -3.31 -14.63
CA LEU A 31 -10.58 -3.10 -15.00
C LEU A 31 -10.87 -1.64 -15.38
N MET A 32 -10.33 -0.67 -14.63
CA MET A 32 -10.48 0.75 -14.96
C MET A 32 -9.87 1.09 -16.32
N ARG A 33 -8.70 0.58 -16.65
CA ARG A 33 -8.08 0.75 -17.98
C ARG A 33 -8.90 0.11 -19.10
N ARG A 34 -9.42 -1.10 -18.86
CA ARG A 34 -10.19 -1.86 -19.87
C ARG A 34 -11.55 -1.24 -20.17
N TYR A 35 -12.25 -0.76 -19.17
CA TYR A 35 -13.64 -0.31 -19.29
C TYR A 35 -13.83 1.20 -19.16
N GLY A 36 -12.82 1.93 -18.76
CA GLY A 36 -12.81 3.40 -18.64
C GLY A 36 -13.52 3.95 -17.40
N SER A 37 -14.38 3.16 -16.72
CA SER A 37 -15.03 3.57 -15.48
C SER A 37 -15.40 2.39 -14.60
N ALA A 38 -15.55 2.61 -13.28
CA ALA A 38 -15.95 1.59 -12.33
C ALA A 38 -17.37 1.06 -12.62
N ALA A 39 -18.30 1.93 -13.05
CA ALA A 39 -19.65 1.53 -13.47
C ALA A 39 -19.60 0.50 -14.60
N LYS A 40 -18.90 0.81 -15.70
CA LYS A 40 -18.76 -0.12 -16.83
C LYS A 40 -17.99 -1.40 -16.46
N ALA A 41 -17.01 -1.29 -15.57
CA ALA A 41 -16.31 -2.46 -15.05
C ALA A 41 -17.25 -3.39 -14.29
N LEU A 42 -18.13 -2.85 -13.42
CA LEU A 42 -19.13 -3.60 -12.67
C LEU A 42 -20.17 -4.27 -13.57
N GLU A 43 -20.65 -3.58 -14.62
CA GLU A 43 -21.60 -4.14 -15.61
C GLU A 43 -21.02 -5.39 -16.29
N ASN A 44 -19.73 -5.36 -16.61
CA ASN A 44 -19.04 -6.44 -17.33
C ASN A 44 -18.41 -7.49 -16.41
N LEU A 45 -18.35 -7.24 -15.09
CA LEU A 45 -17.63 -8.07 -14.14
C LEU A 45 -18.18 -9.51 -14.09
N SER A 46 -19.52 -9.66 -14.19
CA SER A 46 -20.17 -10.97 -14.17
C SER A 46 -19.82 -11.86 -15.37
N ALA A 47 -19.42 -11.27 -16.50
CA ALA A 47 -18.95 -12.00 -17.68
C ALA A 47 -17.49 -12.47 -17.50
N LEU A 48 -16.69 -11.74 -16.72
CA LEU A 48 -15.28 -12.06 -16.47
C LEU A 48 -15.10 -13.08 -15.33
N ILE A 49 -15.96 -13.00 -14.31
CA ILE A 49 -15.89 -13.87 -13.13
C ILE A 49 -16.72 -15.13 -13.37
N ARG A 50 -16.06 -16.26 -13.58
CA ARG A 50 -16.72 -17.59 -13.74
C ARG A 50 -17.27 -18.13 -12.41
N ARG A 51 -16.76 -17.64 -11.28
CA ARG A 51 -17.18 -18.06 -9.94
C ARG A 51 -18.50 -17.39 -9.55
N LYS A 52 -19.53 -18.20 -9.36
CA LYS A 52 -20.91 -17.74 -9.02
C LYS A 52 -21.04 -17.15 -7.60
N ASP A 53 -20.06 -17.44 -6.72
CA ASP A 53 -20.01 -16.96 -5.34
C ASP A 53 -19.41 -15.55 -5.20
N VAL A 54 -18.72 -15.04 -6.22
CA VAL A 54 -18.15 -13.69 -6.22
C VAL A 54 -19.13 -12.71 -6.84
N ARG A 55 -19.63 -11.79 -6.00
CA ARG A 55 -20.53 -10.71 -6.41
C ARG A 55 -20.04 -9.37 -5.84
N PRO A 56 -20.11 -8.29 -6.59
CA PRO A 56 -19.93 -6.95 -6.05
C PRO A 56 -20.93 -6.67 -4.92
N PRO A 57 -20.57 -5.90 -3.90
CA PRO A 57 -21.54 -5.39 -2.94
C PRO A 57 -22.66 -4.65 -3.67
N THR A 58 -23.87 -4.67 -3.09
CA THR A 58 -24.97 -3.86 -3.63
C THR A 58 -24.74 -2.37 -3.35
N VAL A 59 -25.51 -1.50 -4.01
CA VAL A 59 -25.43 -0.06 -3.76
C VAL A 59 -25.77 0.24 -2.31
N GLU A 60 -26.85 -0.37 -1.79
CA GLU A 60 -27.33 -0.20 -0.41
C GLU A 60 -26.28 -0.63 0.63
N GLN A 61 -25.49 -1.69 0.33
CA GLN A 61 -24.40 -2.14 1.21
C GLN A 61 -23.26 -1.11 1.27
N VAL A 62 -22.93 -0.49 0.13
CA VAL A 62 -21.87 0.52 0.08
C VAL A 62 -22.37 1.85 0.67
N GLU A 63 -23.60 2.24 0.43
CA GLU A 63 -24.21 3.40 1.09
C GLU A 63 -24.18 3.22 2.61
N ALA A 64 -24.55 2.04 3.12
CA ALA A 64 -24.42 1.74 4.55
C ALA A 64 -22.97 1.78 5.07
N GLU A 65 -21.96 1.34 4.27
CA GLU A 65 -20.55 1.48 4.62
C GLU A 65 -20.14 2.97 4.67
N MET A 66 -20.58 3.78 3.72
CA MET A 66 -20.28 5.21 3.67
C MET A 66 -20.93 5.96 4.85
N ASP A 67 -22.22 5.69 5.12
CA ASP A 67 -22.95 6.28 6.24
C ASP A 67 -22.32 5.89 7.59
N ALA A 68 -22.00 4.62 7.77
CA ALA A 68 -21.32 4.16 8.99
C ALA A 68 -19.94 4.82 9.16
N SER A 69 -19.20 5.02 8.06
CA SER A 69 -17.91 5.70 8.08
C SER A 69 -18.09 7.18 8.49
N GLU A 70 -19.03 7.88 7.88
CA GLU A 70 -19.32 9.29 8.18
C GLU A 70 -19.75 9.47 9.64
N HIS A 71 -20.66 8.64 10.15
CA HIS A 71 -21.11 8.67 11.55
C HIS A 71 -19.96 8.41 12.55
N ALA A 72 -18.99 7.60 12.15
CA ALA A 72 -17.80 7.34 12.95
C ALA A 72 -16.72 8.44 12.84
N GLY A 73 -16.89 9.43 11.95
CA GLY A 73 -15.88 10.43 11.64
C GLY A 73 -14.74 9.90 10.76
N VAL A 74 -14.98 8.81 10.03
CA VAL A 74 -14.03 8.21 9.10
C VAL A 74 -14.33 8.68 7.69
N ARG A 75 -13.30 9.13 6.97
CA ARG A 75 -13.40 9.50 5.55
C ARG A 75 -12.86 8.38 4.67
N ILE A 76 -13.55 8.07 3.58
CA ILE A 76 -13.05 7.19 2.52
C ILE A 76 -12.53 8.08 1.38
N LEU A 77 -11.24 7.98 1.08
CA LEU A 77 -10.58 8.76 0.02
C LEU A 77 -10.29 7.84 -1.17
N CYS A 78 -10.73 8.27 -2.36
CA CYS A 78 -10.43 7.58 -3.61
C CYS A 78 -9.16 8.15 -4.26
N ALA A 79 -8.35 7.30 -4.91
CA ALA A 79 -7.04 7.69 -5.43
C ALA A 79 -7.06 8.85 -6.44
N VAL A 80 -8.19 9.14 -7.09
CA VAL A 80 -8.36 10.27 -8.02
C VAL A 80 -8.74 11.58 -7.34
N GLU A 81 -9.09 11.56 -6.05
CA GLU A 81 -9.57 12.76 -5.35
C GLU A 81 -8.43 13.64 -4.86
N PRO A 82 -8.62 14.98 -4.79
CA PRO A 82 -7.56 15.92 -4.43
C PRO A 82 -6.95 15.68 -3.04
N ASP A 83 -7.76 15.20 -2.08
CA ASP A 83 -7.33 14.95 -0.70
C ASP A 83 -6.51 13.64 -0.54
N TYR A 84 -6.42 12.82 -1.60
CA TYR A 84 -5.62 11.60 -1.55
C TYR A 84 -4.12 11.94 -1.59
N PRO A 85 -3.26 11.29 -0.76
CA PRO A 85 -1.83 11.61 -0.67
C PRO A 85 -1.07 11.40 -1.98
N ASP A 86 -0.33 12.40 -2.44
CA ASP A 86 0.44 12.32 -3.70
C ASP A 86 1.53 11.25 -3.65
N LEU A 87 2.24 11.13 -2.52
CA LEU A 87 3.25 10.08 -2.33
C LEU A 87 2.65 8.68 -2.49
N LEU A 88 1.43 8.45 -1.97
CA LEU A 88 0.75 7.16 -2.09
C LEU A 88 0.17 6.96 -3.50
N ARG A 89 -0.14 8.05 -4.22
CA ARG A 89 -0.57 8.00 -5.63
C ARG A 89 0.58 7.59 -6.56
N ALA A 90 1.83 7.80 -6.15
CA ALA A 90 3.02 7.39 -6.89
C ALA A 90 3.43 5.93 -6.67
N VAL A 91 2.73 5.20 -5.79
CA VAL A 91 3.02 3.77 -5.51
C VAL A 91 2.34 2.88 -6.52
N GLU A 92 3.02 1.87 -7.02
CA GLU A 92 2.42 0.84 -7.88
C GLU A 92 2.35 -0.52 -7.16
N PRO A 93 1.16 -1.15 -7.15
CA PRO A 93 -0.14 -0.63 -7.58
C PRO A 93 -0.72 0.40 -6.59
N ILE A 94 -1.28 1.48 -7.13
CA ILE A 94 -1.91 2.52 -6.32
C ILE A 94 -3.05 1.91 -5.49
N PRO A 95 -3.15 2.15 -4.18
CA PRO A 95 -4.33 1.79 -3.40
C PRO A 95 -5.55 2.55 -3.92
N PRO A 96 -6.59 1.89 -4.49
CA PRO A 96 -7.74 2.60 -5.05
C PRO A 96 -8.52 3.43 -4.03
N LEU A 97 -8.59 2.93 -2.79
CA LEU A 97 -9.28 3.53 -1.65
C LEU A 97 -8.41 3.46 -0.40
N ILE A 98 -8.49 4.49 0.43
CA ILE A 98 -8.04 4.46 1.82
C ILE A 98 -9.13 5.01 2.73
N SER A 99 -9.30 4.39 3.90
CA SER A 99 -10.10 4.92 5.00
C SER A 99 -9.17 5.68 5.94
N VAL A 100 -9.56 6.88 6.36
CA VAL A 100 -8.76 7.74 7.23
C VAL A 100 -9.58 8.24 8.41
N TRP A 101 -8.99 8.27 9.62
CA TRP A 101 -9.63 8.73 10.85
C TRP A 101 -8.69 9.64 11.64
N GLY A 102 -9.05 10.90 11.80
CA GLY A 102 -8.25 11.93 12.47
C GLY A 102 -7.86 13.08 11.54
N ASP A 103 -6.72 13.72 11.82
CA ASP A 103 -6.26 14.92 11.12
C ASP A 103 -5.60 14.57 9.76
N THR A 104 -6.36 14.72 8.69
CA THR A 104 -5.88 14.46 7.31
C THR A 104 -4.83 15.47 6.82
N SER A 105 -4.67 16.62 7.49
CA SER A 105 -3.64 17.60 7.12
C SER A 105 -2.22 17.04 7.31
N LEU A 106 -2.06 16.03 8.18
CA LEU A 106 -0.79 15.36 8.43
C LEU A 106 -0.22 14.67 7.18
N MET A 107 -1.08 14.23 6.25
CA MET A 107 -0.63 13.63 4.98
C MET A 107 -0.09 14.64 3.97
N ARG A 108 -0.29 15.94 4.21
CA ARG A 108 0.22 17.02 3.34
C ARG A 108 1.60 17.51 3.78
N LYS A 109 2.04 17.16 4.98
CA LYS A 109 3.39 17.43 5.47
C LYS A 109 4.38 16.40 4.92
N PRO A 110 5.68 16.71 4.88
CA PRO A 110 6.69 15.70 4.60
C PRO A 110 6.60 14.58 5.65
N CYS A 111 6.53 13.35 5.19
CA CYS A 111 6.37 12.18 6.04
C CYS A 111 7.63 11.31 6.01
N VAL A 112 8.00 10.75 7.15
CA VAL A 112 9.07 9.76 7.28
C VAL A 112 8.59 8.57 8.10
N ALA A 113 8.86 7.35 7.63
CA ALA A 113 8.50 6.14 8.35
C ALA A 113 9.57 5.77 9.37
N ILE A 114 9.15 5.41 10.59
CA ILE A 114 10.03 4.80 11.61
C ILE A 114 9.44 3.43 11.95
N ILE A 115 10.19 2.38 11.69
CA ILE A 115 9.76 0.99 11.85
C ILE A 115 10.83 0.16 12.55
N GLY A 116 10.43 -0.97 13.15
CA GLY A 116 11.41 -1.84 13.77
C GLY A 116 10.83 -3.04 14.49
N SER A 117 11.61 -3.56 15.43
CA SER A 117 11.29 -4.76 16.19
C SER A 117 10.06 -4.56 17.08
N ARG A 118 9.16 -5.57 17.08
CA ARG A 118 8.05 -5.65 18.05
C ARG A 118 8.53 -5.99 19.47
N ASN A 119 9.69 -6.64 19.58
CA ASN A 119 10.37 -6.97 20.82
C ASN A 119 11.65 -6.13 20.95
N ALA A 120 11.50 -4.82 20.78
CA ALA A 120 12.58 -3.87 20.83
C ALA A 120 13.22 -3.78 22.23
N SER A 121 14.53 -3.52 22.25
CA SER A 121 15.24 -3.21 23.50
C SER A 121 14.78 -1.87 24.05
N ALA A 122 15.04 -1.63 25.33
CA ALA A 122 14.78 -0.31 25.94
C ALA A 122 15.61 0.80 25.26
N ILE A 123 16.83 0.47 24.82
CA ILE A 123 17.69 1.41 24.09
C ILE A 123 17.11 1.70 22.70
N GLY A 124 16.66 0.67 21.96
CA GLY A 124 16.04 0.84 20.65
C GLY A 124 14.75 1.67 20.73
N GLN A 125 13.91 1.43 21.73
CA GLN A 125 12.69 2.24 21.97
C GLN A 125 13.03 3.69 22.31
N LYS A 126 14.04 3.93 23.16
CA LYS A 126 14.51 5.28 23.50
C LYS A 126 15.05 6.01 22.26
N PHE A 127 15.82 5.31 21.43
CA PHE A 127 16.37 5.87 20.20
C PHE A 127 15.24 6.18 19.19
N ALA A 128 14.26 5.29 19.02
CA ALA A 128 13.09 5.54 18.17
C ALA A 128 12.30 6.76 18.64
N ALA A 129 12.09 6.90 19.95
CA ALA A 129 11.38 8.04 20.52
C ALA A 129 12.15 9.37 20.32
N GLN A 130 13.47 9.34 20.47
CA GLN A 130 14.33 10.49 20.24
C GLN A 130 14.26 10.93 18.77
N ILE A 131 14.54 10.04 17.83
CA ILE A 131 14.52 10.33 16.38
C ILE A 131 13.14 10.82 15.95
N ALA A 132 12.06 10.18 16.44
CA ALA A 132 10.69 10.59 16.12
C ALA A 132 10.35 11.99 16.63
N GLY A 133 10.79 12.32 17.86
CA GLY A 133 10.58 13.65 18.44
C GLY A 133 11.34 14.74 17.69
N GLU A 134 12.64 14.54 17.45
CA GLU A 134 13.51 15.50 16.74
C GLU A 134 13.04 15.74 15.30
N LEU A 135 12.63 14.68 14.55
CA LEU A 135 12.06 14.82 13.22
C LEU A 135 10.69 15.50 13.23
N GLY A 136 9.88 15.22 14.25
CA GLY A 136 8.61 15.92 14.47
C GLY A 136 8.80 17.41 14.70
N ASP A 137 9.77 17.80 15.52
CA ASP A 137 10.14 19.22 15.78
C ASP A 137 10.71 19.88 14.50
N ALA A 138 11.37 19.12 13.62
CA ALA A 138 11.81 19.56 12.30
C ALA A 138 10.67 19.67 11.26
N GLY A 139 9.40 19.39 11.66
CA GLY A 139 8.21 19.56 10.85
C GLY A 139 7.80 18.34 10.02
N PHE A 140 8.39 17.16 10.27
CA PHE A 140 7.98 15.92 9.65
C PHE A 140 6.82 15.25 10.38
N THR A 141 5.95 14.60 9.63
CA THR A 141 4.96 13.66 10.18
C THR A 141 5.57 12.27 10.26
N ILE A 142 5.45 11.62 11.41
CA ILE A 142 5.99 10.27 11.62
C ILE A 142 4.96 9.21 11.21
N VAL A 143 5.34 8.32 10.30
CA VAL A 143 4.49 7.21 9.83
C VAL A 143 4.97 5.90 10.44
N SER A 144 4.07 5.09 10.98
CA SER A 144 4.42 3.74 11.43
C SER A 144 3.20 2.81 11.46
N GLY A 145 3.42 1.57 11.91
CA GLY A 145 2.42 0.52 11.80
C GLY A 145 1.64 0.21 13.09
N LEU A 146 1.75 1.02 14.13
CA LEU A 146 1.06 0.81 15.41
C LEU A 146 1.37 -0.55 16.09
N ALA A 147 2.48 -1.21 15.71
CA ALA A 147 2.93 -2.43 16.37
C ALA A 147 3.54 -2.09 17.75
N ARG A 148 3.78 -3.14 18.55
CA ARG A 148 4.55 -2.97 19.81
C ARG A 148 6.00 -2.57 19.49
N GLY A 149 6.71 -2.08 20.49
CA GLY A 149 8.14 -1.79 20.40
C GLY A 149 8.43 -0.48 19.67
N ILE A 150 9.19 -0.52 18.59
CA ILE A 150 9.66 0.68 17.87
C ILE A 150 8.50 1.55 17.38
N ASP A 151 7.50 0.94 16.73
CA ASP A 151 6.36 1.68 16.19
C ASP A 151 5.62 2.47 17.29
N ALA A 152 5.32 1.81 18.42
CA ALA A 152 4.64 2.46 19.55
C ALA A 152 5.47 3.58 20.16
N ALA A 153 6.79 3.41 20.30
CA ALA A 153 7.70 4.43 20.83
C ALA A 153 7.76 5.65 19.90
N ALA A 154 7.82 5.45 18.58
CA ALA A 154 7.82 6.49 17.59
C ALA A 154 6.52 7.30 17.62
N HIS A 155 5.35 6.63 17.61
CA HIS A 155 4.05 7.29 17.67
C HIS A 155 3.87 8.10 18.97
N ALA A 156 4.21 7.52 20.12
CA ALA A 156 4.07 8.21 21.40
C ALA A 156 4.88 9.50 21.48
N SER A 157 6.11 9.50 20.92
CA SER A 157 6.99 10.67 20.93
C SER A 157 6.56 11.76 19.94
N SER A 158 5.94 11.39 18.82
CA SER A 158 5.51 12.33 17.78
C SER A 158 4.02 12.73 17.85
N MET A 159 3.33 12.37 18.93
CA MET A 159 1.89 12.64 19.07
C MET A 159 1.55 14.13 19.01
N ASN A 160 2.41 15.00 19.51
CA ASN A 160 2.17 16.46 19.52
C ASN A 160 2.60 17.16 18.23
N THR A 161 3.49 16.57 17.45
CA THR A 161 4.03 17.17 16.22
C THR A 161 3.34 16.64 14.95
N GLY A 162 2.83 15.41 15.02
CA GLY A 162 2.06 14.75 13.97
C GLY A 162 2.52 13.31 13.73
N THR A 163 1.56 12.39 13.77
CA THR A 163 1.84 10.97 13.54
C THR A 163 0.71 10.28 12.80
N ILE A 164 1.06 9.35 11.89
CA ILE A 164 0.14 8.56 11.05
C ILE A 164 0.33 7.08 11.36
N GLY A 165 -0.70 6.45 11.88
CA GLY A 165 -0.76 5.00 12.10
C GLY A 165 -1.41 4.28 10.93
N VAL A 166 -0.64 3.43 10.26
CA VAL A 166 -1.19 2.61 9.18
C VAL A 166 -1.61 1.26 9.73
N LEU A 167 -2.81 0.79 9.40
CA LEU A 167 -3.42 -0.41 9.98
C LEU A 167 -3.65 -1.50 8.93
N GLY A 168 -3.54 -2.77 9.35
CA GLY A 168 -3.87 -3.91 8.51
C GLY A 168 -5.37 -4.26 8.51
N GLY A 169 -6.08 -3.92 9.58
CA GLY A 169 -7.54 -4.01 9.70
C GLY A 169 -8.22 -2.68 9.42
N GLY A 170 -9.53 -2.59 9.64
CA GLY A 170 -10.25 -1.31 9.62
C GLY A 170 -9.63 -0.31 10.58
N VAL A 171 -9.83 0.99 10.35
CA VAL A 171 -9.28 2.04 11.22
C VAL A 171 -9.84 1.99 12.65
N ASP A 172 -10.96 1.32 12.83
CA ASP A 172 -11.61 1.03 14.11
C ASP A 172 -11.09 -0.25 14.79
N HIS A 173 -10.28 -1.07 14.08
CA HIS A 173 -9.79 -2.33 14.61
C HIS A 173 -8.51 -2.17 15.42
N ILE A 174 -8.65 -2.16 16.76
CA ILE A 174 -7.54 -2.02 17.71
C ILE A 174 -6.70 -3.29 17.74
N TYR A 175 -5.48 -3.20 17.23
CA TYR A 175 -4.49 -4.27 17.27
C TYR A 175 -3.06 -3.70 17.25
N PRO A 176 -2.17 -4.16 18.14
CA PRO A 176 -2.39 -5.09 19.25
C PRO A 176 -3.14 -4.42 20.41
N LYS A 177 -3.81 -5.21 21.26
CA LYS A 177 -4.57 -4.69 22.42
C LYS A 177 -3.71 -3.88 23.40
N GLN A 178 -2.41 -4.16 23.48
CA GLN A 178 -1.48 -3.43 24.34
C GLN A 178 -1.36 -1.94 23.94
N ASN A 179 -1.67 -1.59 22.69
CA ASN A 179 -1.62 -0.22 22.17
C ASN A 179 -3.02 0.43 22.11
N THR A 180 -3.98 -0.04 22.91
CA THR A 180 -5.35 0.50 22.92
C THR A 180 -5.36 2.01 23.17
N ASP A 181 -4.70 2.47 24.24
CA ASP A 181 -4.69 3.88 24.59
C ASP A 181 -4.01 4.72 23.51
N LEU A 182 -2.89 4.25 22.97
CA LEU A 182 -2.20 4.90 21.85
C LEU A 182 -3.10 4.99 20.59
N HIS A 183 -3.85 3.94 20.28
CA HIS A 183 -4.78 3.96 19.15
C HIS A 183 -5.90 5.00 19.36
N LEU A 184 -6.43 5.11 20.58
CA LEU A 184 -7.46 6.10 20.92
C LEU A 184 -6.91 7.52 20.85
N ASP A 185 -5.72 7.76 21.39
CA ASP A 185 -5.04 9.07 21.29
C ASP A 185 -4.80 9.46 19.83
N MET A 186 -4.40 8.51 18.98
CA MET A 186 -4.17 8.78 17.56
C MET A 186 -5.43 9.13 16.79
N ARG A 187 -6.61 8.64 17.20
CA ARG A 187 -7.89 9.06 16.62
C ARG A 187 -8.18 10.54 16.85
N GLU A 188 -7.78 11.05 18.01
CA GLU A 188 -8.07 12.42 18.43
C GLU A 188 -6.99 13.42 17.99
N ARG A 189 -5.72 13.00 17.99
CA ARG A 189 -4.56 13.88 17.88
C ARG A 189 -3.63 13.56 16.71
N GLY A 190 -3.82 12.43 16.07
CA GLY A 190 -3.04 11.94 14.94
C GLY A 190 -3.92 11.59 13.75
N LEU A 191 -3.47 10.63 12.96
CA LEU A 191 -4.23 10.08 11.84
C LEU A 191 -4.07 8.57 11.79
N LEU A 192 -5.16 7.86 11.58
CA LEU A 192 -5.20 6.43 11.27
C LEU A 192 -5.55 6.22 9.80
N VAL A 193 -4.85 5.30 9.12
CA VAL A 193 -5.01 5.01 7.70
C VAL A 193 -5.13 3.51 7.48
N SER A 194 -6.06 3.08 6.65
CA SER A 194 -6.23 1.69 6.24
C SER A 194 -6.84 1.55 4.84
N GLU A 195 -6.52 0.48 4.11
CA GLU A 195 -7.25 0.07 2.89
C GLU A 195 -8.52 -0.73 3.19
N SER A 196 -8.65 -1.23 4.42
CA SER A 196 -9.76 -2.10 4.83
C SER A 196 -10.99 -1.29 5.25
N PRO A 197 -12.20 -1.81 5.07
CA PRO A 197 -13.42 -1.18 5.56
C PRO A 197 -13.48 -1.17 7.09
N LEU A 198 -14.38 -0.36 7.65
CA LEU A 198 -14.74 -0.43 9.07
C LEU A 198 -15.19 -1.84 9.46
N GLY A 199 -14.87 -2.25 10.68
CA GLY A 199 -15.21 -3.57 11.23
C GLY A 199 -14.34 -4.71 10.70
N TYR A 200 -13.46 -4.49 9.72
CA TYR A 200 -12.59 -5.54 9.20
C TYR A 200 -11.50 -5.90 10.20
N ARG A 201 -11.44 -7.16 10.59
CA ARG A 201 -10.42 -7.70 11.49
C ARG A 201 -9.23 -8.22 10.71
N ALA A 202 -8.06 -7.64 10.96
CA ALA A 202 -6.82 -8.04 10.31
C ALA A 202 -6.48 -9.52 10.53
N THR A 203 -6.07 -10.18 9.46
CA THR A 203 -5.45 -11.51 9.47
C THR A 203 -3.93 -11.38 9.29
N ALA A 204 -3.20 -12.47 9.46
CA ALA A 204 -1.74 -12.47 9.32
C ALA A 204 -1.26 -11.98 7.93
N ARG A 205 -2.07 -12.18 6.88
CA ARG A 205 -1.77 -11.78 5.50
C ARG A 205 -1.87 -10.27 5.26
N ASP A 206 -2.65 -9.57 6.08
CA ASP A 206 -2.91 -8.14 5.90
C ASP A 206 -1.74 -7.27 6.36
N PHE A 207 -0.94 -7.74 7.33
CA PHE A 207 0.19 -6.97 7.85
C PHE A 207 1.30 -6.75 6.80
N PRO A 208 1.77 -7.77 6.04
CA PRO A 208 2.69 -7.53 4.94
C PRO A 208 2.12 -6.62 3.85
N ARG A 209 0.85 -6.82 3.46
CA ARG A 209 0.18 -5.98 2.45
C ARG A 209 0.10 -4.51 2.87
N ARG A 210 -0.21 -4.25 4.16
CA ARG A 210 -0.27 -2.93 4.73
C ARG A 210 1.09 -2.21 4.69
N ASN A 211 2.19 -2.92 4.85
CA ASN A 211 3.54 -2.31 4.96
C ASN A 211 3.90 -1.44 3.75
N ARG A 212 3.40 -1.75 2.55
CA ARG A 212 3.59 -0.90 1.36
C ARG A 212 2.96 0.50 1.50
N LEU A 213 1.96 0.66 2.37
CA LEU A 213 1.36 1.97 2.64
C LEU A 213 2.23 2.78 3.59
N ILE A 214 2.95 2.14 4.51
CA ILE A 214 3.88 2.82 5.43
C ILE A 214 5.00 3.47 4.59
N SER A 215 5.66 2.70 3.74
CA SER A 215 6.68 3.24 2.84
C SER A 215 6.08 4.21 1.81
N GLY A 216 4.91 3.89 1.27
CA GLY A 216 4.23 4.68 0.25
C GLY A 216 3.80 6.08 0.70
N LEU A 217 3.47 6.26 1.97
CA LEU A 217 3.16 7.56 2.58
C LEU A 217 4.41 8.38 2.94
N SER A 218 5.61 7.82 2.81
CA SER A 218 6.83 8.40 3.36
C SER A 218 7.86 8.71 2.28
N LEU A 219 8.69 9.72 2.50
CA LEU A 219 9.85 10.05 1.69
C LEU A 219 10.99 9.04 1.87
N GLY A 220 11.11 8.50 3.08
CA GLY A 220 12.08 7.48 3.45
C GLY A 220 11.63 6.64 4.64
N VAL A 221 12.34 5.55 4.88
CA VAL A 221 12.05 4.58 5.94
C VAL A 221 13.28 4.39 6.82
N VAL A 222 13.15 4.72 8.10
CA VAL A 222 14.15 4.50 9.15
C VAL A 222 13.86 3.17 9.83
N VAL A 223 14.83 2.27 9.82
CA VAL A 223 14.75 0.95 10.43
C VAL A 223 15.57 0.90 11.72
N ILE A 224 14.86 0.66 12.84
CA ILE A 224 15.49 0.56 14.18
C ILE A 224 15.24 -0.84 14.74
N GLU A 225 16.30 -1.60 14.96
CA GLU A 225 16.25 -3.01 15.39
C GLU A 225 15.37 -3.89 14.47
N ALA A 226 16.01 -4.60 13.58
CA ALA A 226 15.39 -5.64 12.76
C ALA A 226 16.22 -6.92 12.83
N ALA A 227 15.60 -8.04 13.23
CA ALA A 227 16.22 -9.34 13.10
C ALA A 227 16.30 -9.75 11.61
N GLU A 228 17.19 -10.69 11.28
CA GLU A 228 17.47 -11.12 9.91
C GLU A 228 16.24 -11.61 9.12
N ARG A 229 15.24 -12.17 9.82
CA ARG A 229 13.97 -12.64 9.23
C ARG A 229 12.78 -11.84 9.75
N SER A 230 12.97 -10.53 9.95
CA SER A 230 11.91 -9.64 10.45
C SER A 230 10.96 -9.22 9.34
N GLY A 231 9.66 -9.15 9.66
CA GLY A 231 8.67 -8.49 8.79
C GLY A 231 8.96 -7.01 8.53
N THR A 232 9.79 -6.36 9.34
CA THR A 232 10.29 -4.99 9.14
C THR A 232 11.08 -4.86 7.84
N LEU A 233 11.86 -5.90 7.48
CA LEU A 233 12.63 -5.92 6.23
C LEU A 233 11.75 -5.95 4.97
N ILE A 234 10.50 -6.42 5.09
CA ILE A 234 9.52 -6.35 4.00
C ILE A 234 9.18 -4.89 3.69
N THR A 235 9.03 -4.06 4.73
CA THR A 235 8.76 -2.62 4.52
C THR A 235 9.96 -1.90 3.91
N ALA A 236 11.19 -2.23 4.33
CA ALA A 236 12.40 -1.69 3.71
C ALA A 236 12.50 -2.07 2.22
N ARG A 237 12.12 -3.31 1.87
CA ARG A 237 12.06 -3.73 0.46
C ARG A 237 11.02 -2.93 -0.33
N TYR A 238 9.80 -2.76 0.21
CA TYR A 238 8.80 -1.90 -0.43
C TYR A 238 9.28 -0.47 -0.60
N ALA A 239 10.02 0.08 0.36
CA ALA A 239 10.60 1.41 0.25
C ALA A 239 11.51 1.51 -0.99
N LEU A 240 12.42 0.55 -1.17
CA LEU A 240 13.31 0.49 -2.35
C LEU A 240 12.53 0.33 -3.66
N GLU A 241 11.54 -0.57 -3.70
CA GLU A 241 10.67 -0.78 -4.87
C GLU A 241 9.84 0.47 -5.23
N GLN A 242 9.59 1.34 -4.25
CA GLN A 242 8.86 2.60 -4.39
C GLN A 242 9.77 3.83 -4.57
N ASN A 243 11.08 3.65 -4.77
CA ASN A 243 12.08 4.71 -4.85
C ASN A 243 12.07 5.63 -3.61
N ARG A 244 11.99 5.02 -2.41
CA ARG A 244 12.09 5.72 -1.13
C ARG A 244 13.44 5.44 -0.50
N GLU A 245 13.98 6.44 0.21
CA GLU A 245 15.22 6.27 0.95
C GLU A 245 15.07 5.22 2.06
N VAL A 246 16.09 4.37 2.20
CA VAL A 246 16.18 3.39 3.28
C VAL A 246 17.37 3.72 4.16
N MET A 247 17.06 3.94 5.43
CA MET A 247 18.03 4.30 6.46
C MET A 247 17.97 3.27 7.59
N ALA A 248 19.07 2.95 8.22
CA ALA A 248 19.10 1.98 9.30
C ALA A 248 20.03 2.38 10.44
N ALA A 249 19.55 2.18 11.67
CA ALA A 249 20.37 2.34 12.85
C ALA A 249 21.35 1.17 12.99
N PRO A 250 22.65 1.40 13.18
CA PRO A 250 23.63 0.35 13.40
C PRO A 250 23.46 -0.30 14.78
N GLY A 251 23.96 -1.50 14.94
CA GLY A 251 23.98 -2.13 16.25
C GLY A 251 25.02 -3.23 16.38
N SER A 252 25.15 -3.77 17.59
CA SER A 252 26.12 -4.82 17.87
C SER A 252 25.89 -6.06 16.99
N PRO A 253 26.89 -6.59 16.29
CA PRO A 253 26.76 -7.83 15.51
C PRO A 253 26.43 -9.06 16.36
N LEU A 254 26.62 -8.96 17.67
CA LEU A 254 26.25 -10.02 18.62
C LEU A 254 24.77 -9.97 19.03
N ASP A 255 24.09 -8.85 18.80
CA ASP A 255 22.67 -8.74 19.08
C ASP A 255 21.84 -9.22 17.86
N PRO A 256 21.04 -10.28 17.99
CA PRO A 256 20.25 -10.79 16.88
C PRO A 256 19.20 -9.78 16.36
N ARG A 257 18.82 -8.78 17.17
CA ARG A 257 17.85 -7.73 16.79
C ARG A 257 18.42 -6.71 15.81
N THR A 258 19.74 -6.60 15.69
CA THR A 258 20.38 -5.59 14.84
C THR A 258 20.93 -6.16 13.52
N LYS A 259 20.96 -7.49 13.37
CA LYS A 259 21.52 -8.15 12.18
C LYS A 259 20.86 -7.69 10.88
N GLY A 260 19.53 -7.48 10.87
CA GLY A 260 18.82 -6.98 9.70
C GLY A 260 19.20 -5.55 9.36
N CYS A 261 19.32 -4.66 10.36
CA CYS A 261 19.78 -3.28 10.16
C CYS A 261 21.21 -3.25 9.62
N ASN A 262 22.14 -4.00 10.23
CA ASN A 262 23.53 -4.07 9.78
C ASN A 262 23.64 -4.62 8.35
N ARG A 263 22.77 -5.57 7.98
CA ARG A 263 22.69 -6.08 6.62
C ARG A 263 22.18 -5.01 5.66
N LEU A 264 21.12 -4.29 5.99
CA LEU A 264 20.61 -3.18 5.16
C LEU A 264 21.70 -2.15 4.90
N ILE A 265 22.49 -1.78 5.92
CA ILE A 265 23.64 -0.87 5.77
C ILE A 265 24.69 -1.48 4.84
N GLY A 266 25.02 -2.77 5.00
CA GLY A 266 25.93 -3.48 4.10
C GLY A 266 25.43 -3.56 2.65
N ASP A 267 24.13 -3.57 2.45
CA ASP A 267 23.45 -3.59 1.13
C ASP A 267 23.25 -2.17 0.55
N GLY A 268 23.66 -1.09 1.27
CA GLY A 268 23.67 0.29 0.79
C GLY A 268 22.68 1.24 1.45
N ALA A 269 21.92 0.80 2.47
CA ALA A 269 21.09 1.72 3.24
C ALA A 269 21.97 2.72 4.01
N ALA A 270 21.51 3.97 4.11
CA ALA A 270 22.22 4.99 4.86
C ALA A 270 22.27 4.62 6.36
N LEU A 271 23.46 4.70 6.95
CA LEU A 271 23.63 4.55 8.39
C LEU A 271 23.19 5.83 9.09
N ILE A 272 22.33 5.70 10.12
CA ILE A 272 21.89 6.84 10.90
C ILE A 272 22.20 6.65 12.40
N GLU A 273 22.71 7.68 13.04
CA GLU A 273 22.95 7.76 14.47
C GLU A 273 22.18 8.93 15.12
N THR A 274 21.70 9.87 14.29
CA THR A 274 20.98 11.10 14.72
C THR A 274 19.81 11.40 13.79
N ALA A 275 18.92 12.29 14.22
CA ALA A 275 17.87 12.80 13.33
C ALA A 275 18.45 13.67 12.19
N GLN A 276 19.62 14.31 12.41
CA GLN A 276 20.28 15.08 11.37
C GLN A 276 20.69 14.19 10.19
N ASP A 277 21.19 12.98 10.44
CA ASP A 277 21.53 12.03 9.36
C ASP A 277 20.29 11.69 8.51
N VAL A 278 19.12 11.57 9.15
CA VAL A 278 17.85 11.34 8.44
C VAL A 278 17.47 12.56 7.60
N LEU A 279 17.62 13.77 8.15
CA LEU A 279 17.31 15.02 7.44
C LEU A 279 18.21 15.18 6.20
N ASP A 280 19.51 14.94 6.36
CA ASP A 280 20.49 15.04 5.27
C ASP A 280 20.16 14.04 4.14
N CYS A 281 19.79 12.80 4.47
CA CYS A 281 19.34 11.81 3.48
C CYS A 281 18.05 12.20 2.76
N LEU A 282 17.17 13.00 3.39
CA LEU A 282 15.87 13.36 2.83
C LEU A 282 15.88 14.73 2.12
N GLU A 283 16.96 15.51 2.20
CA GLU A 283 17.04 16.82 1.53
C GLU A 283 16.89 16.69 0.01
N ASP A 284 17.60 15.77 -0.61
CA ASP A 284 17.50 15.51 -2.05
C ASP A 284 16.13 14.98 -2.45
N ALA A 285 15.56 14.06 -1.66
CA ALA A 285 14.23 13.51 -1.88
C ALA A 285 13.11 14.56 -1.75
N ARG A 286 13.31 15.63 -0.95
CA ARG A 286 12.37 16.76 -0.85
C ARG A 286 12.37 17.63 -2.12
N ALA A 287 13.51 17.81 -2.75
CA ALA A 287 13.62 18.60 -3.98
C ALA A 287 12.89 17.94 -5.16
N ASP A 288 12.87 16.61 -5.20
CA ASP A 288 12.24 15.81 -6.26
C ASP A 288 10.70 15.70 -6.13
N VAL A 289 10.14 15.97 -4.94
CA VAL A 289 8.67 15.89 -4.67
C VAL A 289 7.93 17.19 -5.00
N MET A 290 8.63 18.27 -5.35
CA MET A 290 7.98 19.45 -5.94
C MET A 290 7.35 19.05 -7.29
N PRO A 291 6.09 19.45 -7.58
CA PRO A 291 5.35 18.96 -8.74
C PRO A 291 6.04 19.38 -10.03
N THR A 292 6.90 18.54 -10.52
CA THR A 292 7.33 18.60 -11.92
C THR A 292 6.18 18.01 -12.74
N SER A 293 5.50 18.85 -13.51
CA SER A 293 4.46 18.52 -14.48
C SER A 293 4.96 17.64 -15.64
N LEU A 294 5.67 16.54 -15.35
CA LEU A 294 6.36 15.72 -16.35
C LEU A 294 5.78 14.31 -16.50
N PHE A 295 4.61 14.03 -15.96
CA PHE A 295 3.87 12.83 -16.36
C PHE A 295 2.75 13.23 -17.32
N ASP A 296 3.10 13.31 -18.61
CA ASP A 296 2.13 13.29 -19.71
C ASP A 296 1.77 11.81 -19.99
N PRO A 297 0.56 11.35 -19.65
CA PRO A 297 0.11 10.00 -19.97
C PRO A 297 -0.29 9.81 -21.43
N ALA A 298 0.14 10.73 -22.32
CA ALA A 298 -0.20 10.72 -23.74
C ALA A 298 0.77 9.93 -24.63
N SER A 299 1.57 9.00 -24.11
CA SER A 299 2.20 8.00 -24.98
C SER A 299 1.16 6.92 -25.30
N GLY A 300 0.44 7.16 -26.38
CA GLY A 300 -0.66 6.36 -26.88
C GLY A 300 -0.25 4.90 -27.16
N TYR A 301 -1.03 4.00 -26.61
CA TYR A 301 -1.25 2.72 -27.26
C TYR A 301 -2.44 2.90 -28.21
N ASP A 302 -2.17 2.78 -29.50
CA ASP A 302 -3.16 2.78 -30.58
C ASP A 302 -4.28 1.78 -30.28
N ASN A 303 -5.46 2.29 -29.98
CA ASN A 303 -6.71 1.54 -29.93
C ASN A 303 -7.22 1.31 -31.35
N ALA A 304 -6.76 0.27 -32.02
CA ALA A 304 -7.48 -0.26 -33.17
C ALA A 304 -8.68 -1.09 -32.69
N PRO A 305 -9.88 -0.95 -33.27
CA PRO A 305 -11.06 -1.69 -32.83
C PRO A 305 -10.99 -3.14 -33.32
N TYR A 306 -10.54 -4.05 -32.47
CA TYR A 306 -10.69 -5.49 -32.67
C TYR A 306 -12.10 -5.95 -32.24
N SER A 307 -12.70 -6.87 -32.99
CA SER A 307 -14.00 -7.42 -32.64
C SER A 307 -13.92 -8.22 -31.33
N ALA A 308 -14.81 -7.95 -30.38
CA ALA A 308 -14.76 -8.50 -29.01
C ALA A 308 -14.70 -10.05 -28.93
N ALA A 309 -15.25 -10.77 -29.91
CA ALA A 309 -15.26 -12.23 -29.91
C ALA A 309 -13.92 -12.87 -30.32
N LEU A 310 -13.17 -12.25 -31.24
CA LEU A 310 -11.84 -12.72 -31.63
C LEU A 310 -10.82 -12.48 -30.50
N VAL A 311 -10.94 -11.34 -29.83
CA VAL A 311 -10.09 -11.00 -28.67
C VAL A 311 -10.29 -11.99 -27.52
N GLN A 312 -11.51 -12.46 -27.25
CA GLN A 312 -11.76 -13.39 -26.15
C GLN A 312 -11.15 -14.78 -26.40
N ALA A 313 -11.22 -15.29 -27.62
CA ALA A 313 -10.60 -16.57 -27.97
C ALA A 313 -9.06 -16.54 -27.88
N GLU A 314 -8.44 -15.39 -28.20
CA GLU A 314 -7.00 -15.19 -28.03
C GLU A 314 -6.62 -15.06 -26.55
N VAL A 315 -7.44 -14.38 -25.74
CA VAL A 315 -7.25 -14.28 -24.29
C VAL A 315 -7.39 -15.64 -23.61
N ASP A 316 -8.36 -16.46 -24.01
CA ASP A 316 -8.54 -17.82 -23.45
C ASP A 316 -7.33 -18.73 -23.78
N ARG A 317 -6.78 -18.64 -24.99
CA ARG A 317 -5.53 -19.37 -25.35
C ARG A 317 -4.34 -18.86 -24.53
N ALA A 318 -4.21 -17.54 -24.38
CA ALA A 318 -3.15 -16.94 -23.58
C ALA A 318 -3.21 -17.37 -22.10
N LYS A 319 -4.42 -17.57 -21.55
CA LYS A 319 -4.58 -18.13 -20.19
C LYS A 319 -4.01 -19.54 -20.09
N ASP A 320 -4.32 -20.43 -21.04
CA ASP A 320 -3.83 -21.79 -21.02
C ASP A 320 -2.29 -21.83 -21.09
N GLU A 321 -1.68 -20.99 -21.92
CA GLU A 321 -0.22 -20.87 -22.05
C GLU A 321 0.43 -20.30 -20.76
N LEU A 322 -0.15 -19.26 -20.18
CA LEU A 322 0.32 -18.68 -18.93
C LEU A 322 0.15 -19.65 -17.75
N LEU A 323 -0.98 -20.38 -17.67
CA LEU A 323 -1.22 -21.40 -16.66
C LEU A 323 -0.21 -22.53 -16.76
N ALA A 324 0.13 -22.96 -17.98
CA ALA A 324 1.14 -23.99 -18.20
C ALA A 324 2.54 -23.55 -17.75
N ALA A 325 2.86 -22.26 -17.90
CA ALA A 325 4.14 -21.68 -17.48
C ALA A 325 4.19 -21.31 -15.98
N ALA A 326 3.04 -21.07 -15.34
CA ALA A 326 2.94 -20.69 -13.93
C ALA A 326 3.22 -21.89 -13.01
N SER A 327 3.97 -21.65 -11.94
CA SER A 327 4.26 -22.62 -10.88
C SER A 327 3.66 -22.21 -9.55
N PHE A 328 3.70 -23.09 -8.54
CA PHE A 328 3.35 -22.75 -7.16
C PHE A 328 4.42 -21.88 -6.47
N THR A 329 5.61 -21.76 -7.08
CA THR A 329 6.65 -20.84 -6.60
C THR A 329 6.43 -19.48 -7.25
N PRO A 330 6.34 -18.38 -6.46
CA PRO A 330 6.12 -17.04 -6.99
C PRO A 330 7.20 -16.64 -8.00
N THR A 331 6.80 -16.34 -9.23
CA THR A 331 7.65 -15.94 -10.36
C THR A 331 7.31 -14.51 -10.77
N HIS A 332 8.30 -13.71 -11.15
CA HIS A 332 8.06 -12.35 -11.59
C HIS A 332 7.20 -12.33 -12.86
N LYS A 333 6.24 -11.41 -12.94
CA LYS A 333 5.29 -11.27 -14.06
C LYS A 333 5.99 -11.27 -15.43
N ASP A 334 7.08 -10.51 -15.54
CA ASP A 334 7.79 -10.36 -16.81
C ASP A 334 8.51 -11.64 -17.23
N ASP A 335 9.01 -12.40 -16.25
CA ASP A 335 9.62 -13.71 -16.50
C ASP A 335 8.56 -14.72 -16.96
N LEU A 336 7.38 -14.71 -16.33
CA LEU A 336 6.26 -15.57 -16.73
C LEU A 336 5.80 -15.26 -18.15
N ILE A 337 5.63 -13.97 -18.51
CA ILE A 337 5.27 -13.54 -19.86
C ILE A 337 6.34 -13.94 -20.87
N ARG A 338 7.62 -13.77 -20.56
CA ARG A 338 8.72 -14.14 -21.42
C ARG A 338 8.78 -15.65 -21.67
N VAL A 339 8.59 -16.45 -20.63
CA VAL A 339 8.64 -17.93 -20.73
C VAL A 339 7.42 -18.48 -21.47
N SER A 340 6.23 -17.89 -21.26
CA SER A 340 5.01 -18.32 -21.95
C SER A 340 4.97 -17.93 -23.44
N GLY A 341 5.76 -16.93 -23.86
CA GLY A 341 5.75 -16.40 -25.22
C GLY A 341 4.48 -15.62 -25.60
N VAL A 342 3.59 -15.38 -24.65
CA VAL A 342 2.34 -14.64 -24.87
C VAL A 342 2.64 -13.15 -25.08
N PRO A 343 2.06 -12.51 -26.12
CA PRO A 343 2.20 -11.06 -26.30
C PRO A 343 1.74 -10.26 -25.08
N ALA A 344 2.51 -9.24 -24.70
CA ALA A 344 2.31 -8.51 -23.43
C ALA A 344 0.88 -7.97 -23.24
N GLY A 345 0.23 -7.47 -24.31
CA GLY A 345 -1.14 -6.98 -24.26
C GLY A 345 -2.17 -8.08 -23.96
N LEU A 346 -2.02 -9.27 -24.56
CA LEU A 346 -2.86 -10.45 -24.30
C LEU A 346 -2.56 -11.04 -22.91
N ALA A 347 -1.29 -11.07 -22.50
CA ALA A 347 -0.89 -11.54 -21.19
C ALA A 347 -1.52 -10.69 -20.07
N ALA A 348 -1.55 -9.36 -20.24
CA ALA A 348 -2.18 -8.47 -19.27
C ALA A 348 -3.69 -8.74 -19.10
N ALA A 349 -4.41 -8.97 -20.20
CA ALA A 349 -5.84 -9.31 -20.16
C ALA A 349 -6.09 -10.70 -19.56
N ALA A 350 -5.26 -11.70 -19.95
CA ALA A 350 -5.35 -13.07 -19.46
C ALA A 350 -5.05 -13.16 -17.95
N LEU A 351 -3.97 -12.52 -17.47
CA LEU A 351 -3.60 -12.49 -16.06
C LEU A 351 -4.67 -11.82 -15.21
N LEU A 352 -5.28 -10.73 -15.69
CA LEU A 352 -6.40 -10.09 -15.02
C LEU A 352 -7.57 -11.06 -14.81
N GLU A 353 -7.97 -11.78 -15.85
CA GLU A 353 -9.07 -12.74 -15.76
C GLU A 353 -8.72 -13.93 -14.87
N MET A 354 -7.47 -14.41 -14.91
CA MET A 354 -6.98 -15.49 -14.04
C MET A 354 -6.97 -15.09 -12.57
N GLU A 355 -6.57 -13.84 -12.25
CA GLU A 355 -6.62 -13.29 -10.89
C GLU A 355 -8.07 -13.17 -10.39
N LEU A 356 -8.97 -12.63 -11.22
CA LEU A 356 -10.40 -12.51 -10.90
C LEU A 356 -11.07 -13.87 -10.65
N ASN A 357 -10.60 -14.91 -11.31
CA ASN A 357 -11.09 -16.29 -11.12
C ASN A 357 -10.33 -17.07 -10.04
N ALA A 358 -9.36 -16.43 -9.36
CA ALA A 358 -8.50 -17.04 -8.38
C ALA A 358 -7.75 -18.28 -8.91
N GLU A 359 -7.39 -18.27 -10.17
CA GLU A 359 -6.56 -19.31 -10.82
C GLU A 359 -5.07 -19.07 -10.55
N ILE A 360 -4.73 -17.77 -10.31
CA ILE A 360 -3.41 -17.34 -9.90
C ILE A 360 -3.53 -16.40 -8.70
N PHE A 361 -2.44 -16.32 -7.93
CA PHE A 361 -2.27 -15.36 -6.87
C PHE A 361 -1.20 -14.34 -7.30
N VAL A 362 -1.56 -13.06 -7.31
CA VAL A 362 -0.64 -11.95 -7.62
C VAL A 362 -0.21 -11.32 -6.32
N GLU A 363 1.07 -11.42 -5.99
CA GLU A 363 1.67 -10.74 -4.84
C GLU A 363 1.80 -9.24 -5.13
N VAL A 364 1.92 -8.45 -4.08
CA VAL A 364 2.03 -6.98 -4.19
C VAL A 364 3.30 -6.54 -4.92
N ASP A 365 4.33 -7.38 -4.90
CA ASP A 365 5.59 -7.18 -5.62
C ASP A 365 5.54 -7.64 -7.10
N GLY A 366 4.35 -7.94 -7.62
CA GLY A 366 4.14 -8.34 -9.01
C GLY A 366 4.53 -9.79 -9.32
N ARG A 367 4.87 -10.60 -8.31
CA ARG A 367 5.08 -12.03 -8.51
C ARG A 367 3.75 -12.76 -8.62
N ILE A 368 3.76 -13.79 -9.44
CA ILE A 368 2.60 -14.60 -9.76
C ILE A 368 2.88 -16.05 -9.37
N SER A 369 1.96 -16.64 -8.65
CA SER A 369 1.95 -18.08 -8.38
C SER A 369 0.60 -18.69 -8.72
N ARG A 370 0.60 -19.98 -9.02
CA ARG A 370 -0.62 -20.75 -9.21
C ARG A 370 -1.35 -20.90 -7.87
N SER A 371 -2.68 -20.83 -7.90
CA SER A 371 -3.53 -21.00 -6.71
C SER A 371 -3.62 -22.44 -6.28
#